data_2c6341159f8869df0c59971315a45746
#
_entry.id   2c6341159f8869df0c59971315a45746
#
_cell.length_a   1.000
_cell.length_b   1.000
_cell.length_c   1.000
_cell.angle_alpha   90.00
_cell.angle_beta   90.00
_cell.angle_gamma   90.00
#
_symmetry.space_group_name_H-M   'P 1'
#
loop_
_entity.id
_entity.type
_entity.pdbx_description
1 polymer ?
#
loop_
_entity_poly.entity_id
_entity_poly.type
_entity_poly.pdbx_seq_one_letter_code
_entity_poly.pdbx_strand_id
1 'polypeptide(L)'
;LGFINLPNFNATISEGLATYTVDSFAPICNHVTETSVVLVKADSQFNTLEDLVKFAKDNPGKLKASTNGNRASNHIGAQVLATSAGFEYTDIPYGGTADQLLALRQGEVDFSVAKVADFASFTSEVKVLAVYNQERLAGYPDVPTMGELGYYDQWLGSSRCIVAPAGTPENVIKFYEDAFQKLMEDADYLKAAEAAGMETDYKNSADTAALIKQKQ
;
A
#
# COMPACT_ATOMS: atom_id res chain seq x y z
N LEU A 1 10.68 0.72 20.85
CA LEU A 1 10.07 0.13 19.64
C LEU A 1 10.04 1.14 18.53
N GLY A 2 10.18 0.66 17.27
CA GLY A 2 10.03 1.42 16.06
C GLY A 2 8.95 0.83 15.19
N PHE A 3 8.49 1.63 14.21
CA PHE A 3 7.52 1.24 13.21
C PHE A 3 8.16 1.43 11.84
N ILE A 4 8.09 0.43 10.99
CA ILE A 4 8.50 0.53 9.58
C ILE A 4 7.35 0.16 8.67
N ASN A 5 7.31 0.81 7.51
CA ASN A 5 6.32 0.56 6.47
C ASN A 5 7.03 0.04 5.22
N LEU A 6 6.66 -1.15 4.76
CA LEU A 6 7.11 -1.70 3.50
C LEU A 6 6.14 -1.32 2.38
N PRO A 7 6.61 -1.05 1.16
CA PRO A 7 7.98 -1.15 0.68
C PRO A 7 8.85 0.10 0.89
N ASN A 8 8.33 1.19 1.46
CA ASN A 8 9.03 2.48 1.61
C ASN A 8 10.40 2.33 2.30
N PHE A 9 10.43 1.54 3.38
CA PHE A 9 11.66 1.30 4.14
C PHE A 9 12.77 0.74 3.23
N ASN A 10 12.45 -0.28 2.44
CA ASN A 10 13.42 -0.90 1.54
C ASN A 10 13.79 -0.01 0.36
N ALA A 11 12.83 0.72 -0.21
CA ALA A 11 13.08 1.67 -1.28
C ALA A 11 14.07 2.77 -0.85
N THR A 12 13.92 3.29 0.37
CA THR A 12 14.85 4.30 0.92
C THR A 12 16.27 3.76 1.09
N ILE A 13 16.40 2.49 1.51
CA ILE A 13 17.72 1.84 1.66
C ILE A 13 18.35 1.56 0.30
N SER A 14 17.61 0.98 -0.64
CA SER A 14 18.14 0.58 -1.95
C SER A 14 18.62 1.78 -2.80
N GLU A 15 18.02 2.94 -2.59
CA GLU A 15 18.41 4.20 -3.24
C GLU A 15 19.58 4.93 -2.53
N GLY A 16 20.11 4.37 -1.44
CA GLY A 16 21.22 4.97 -0.69
C GLY A 16 20.85 6.23 0.09
N LEU A 17 19.56 6.45 0.37
CA LEU A 17 19.04 7.62 1.08
C LEU A 17 18.96 7.41 2.59
N ALA A 18 19.08 6.15 3.05
CA ALA A 18 19.09 5.80 4.45
C ALA A 18 20.51 5.77 5.01
N THR A 19 20.66 6.19 6.27
CA THR A 19 21.88 5.99 7.05
C THR A 19 21.90 4.67 7.81
N TYR A 20 20.88 3.83 7.61
CA TYR A 20 20.66 2.51 8.22
C TYR A 20 20.45 1.45 7.13
N THR A 21 20.55 0.20 7.53
CA THR A 21 20.27 -0.98 6.69
C THR A 21 19.15 -1.82 7.32
N VAL A 22 18.70 -2.86 6.63
CA VAL A 22 17.74 -3.82 7.20
C VAL A 22 18.27 -4.47 8.48
N ASP A 23 19.58 -4.70 8.58
CA ASP A 23 20.23 -5.30 9.74
C ASP A 23 20.38 -4.34 10.93
N SER A 24 20.02 -3.05 10.76
CA SER A 24 19.98 -2.09 11.86
C SER A 24 18.78 -2.31 12.80
N PHE A 25 17.89 -3.23 12.46
CA PHE A 25 16.65 -3.48 13.20
C PHE A 25 16.45 -4.98 13.47
N ALA A 26 15.89 -5.27 14.64
CA ALA A 26 15.39 -6.58 15.03
C ALA A 26 13.85 -6.59 14.84
N PRO A 27 13.30 -7.38 13.90
CA PRO A 27 11.86 -7.49 13.72
C PRO A 27 11.16 -8.08 14.94
N ILE A 28 9.99 -7.58 15.28
CA ILE A 28 9.12 -8.10 16.33
C ILE A 28 7.92 -8.80 15.71
N CYS A 29 7.15 -8.07 14.91
CA CYS A 29 6.01 -8.64 14.17
C CYS A 29 5.61 -7.76 12.99
N ASN A 30 4.98 -8.35 11.97
CA ASN A 30 4.04 -7.64 11.11
C ASN A 30 2.65 -7.70 11.74
N HIS A 31 1.88 -6.62 11.69
CA HIS A 31 0.53 -6.65 12.25
C HIS A 31 -0.56 -6.30 11.24
N VAL A 32 -0.21 -5.60 10.18
CA VAL A 32 -1.16 -5.19 9.12
C VAL A 32 -0.49 -5.33 7.77
N THR A 33 -1.23 -5.89 6.81
CA THR A 33 -0.86 -5.92 5.40
C THR A 33 -2.05 -5.46 4.59
N GLU A 34 -1.90 -4.37 3.84
CA GLU A 34 -2.99 -3.73 3.10
C GLU A 34 -2.69 -3.73 1.61
N THR A 35 -3.61 -4.24 0.83
CA THR A 35 -3.50 -4.32 -0.62
C THR A 35 -3.75 -2.94 -1.26
N SER A 36 -2.92 -2.58 -2.25
CA SER A 36 -3.11 -1.38 -3.05
C SER A 36 -4.19 -1.58 -4.11
N VAL A 37 -4.92 -0.50 -4.39
CA VAL A 37 -5.92 -0.45 -5.45
C VAL A 37 -5.75 0.82 -6.28
N VAL A 38 -6.15 0.77 -7.56
CA VAL A 38 -6.21 1.94 -8.44
C VAL A 38 -7.58 2.59 -8.30
N LEU A 39 -7.60 3.88 -8.00
CA LEU A 39 -8.81 4.68 -7.76
C LEU A 39 -8.96 5.80 -8.77
N VAL A 40 -10.19 6.07 -9.14
CA VAL A 40 -10.61 7.30 -9.81
C VAL A 40 -11.82 7.89 -9.07
N LYS A 41 -12.15 9.15 -9.32
CA LYS A 41 -13.38 9.78 -8.82
C LYS A 41 -14.61 9.01 -9.34
N ALA A 42 -15.68 8.91 -8.55
CA ALA A 42 -16.86 8.11 -8.91
C ALA A 42 -17.49 8.52 -10.24
N ASP A 43 -17.52 9.82 -10.57
CA ASP A 43 -18.03 10.39 -11.82
C ASP A 43 -16.95 10.58 -12.90
N SER A 44 -15.78 9.95 -12.73
CA SER A 44 -14.70 9.96 -13.72
C SER A 44 -15.16 9.35 -15.06
N GLN A 45 -14.61 9.87 -16.16
CA GLN A 45 -14.79 9.32 -17.51
C GLN A 45 -14.23 7.88 -17.65
N PHE A 46 -13.32 7.47 -16.76
CA PHE A 46 -12.72 6.14 -16.79
C PHE A 46 -13.61 5.15 -16.06
N ASN A 47 -14.10 4.12 -16.75
CA ASN A 47 -14.92 3.07 -16.18
C ASN A 47 -14.12 1.79 -15.92
N THR A 48 -13.03 1.61 -16.65
CA THR A 48 -12.10 0.47 -16.53
C THR A 48 -10.66 0.98 -16.46
N LEU A 49 -9.74 0.12 -16.04
CA LEU A 49 -8.32 0.45 -16.07
C LEU A 49 -7.81 0.63 -17.51
N GLU A 50 -8.38 -0.13 -18.45
CA GLU A 50 -8.03 -0.04 -19.87
C GLU A 50 -8.40 1.34 -20.45
N ASP A 51 -9.55 1.94 -20.04
CA ASP A 51 -9.92 3.30 -20.44
C ASP A 51 -8.86 4.31 -19.99
N LEU A 52 -8.41 4.20 -18.73
CA LEU A 52 -7.39 5.07 -18.16
C LEU A 52 -6.04 4.89 -18.87
N VAL A 53 -5.61 3.65 -19.09
CA VAL A 53 -4.35 3.34 -19.79
C VAL A 53 -4.40 3.81 -21.24
N LYS A 54 -5.51 3.61 -21.93
CA LYS A 54 -5.70 4.10 -23.30
C LYS A 54 -5.60 5.62 -23.36
N PHE A 55 -6.29 6.33 -22.47
CA PHE A 55 -6.21 7.79 -22.39
C PHE A 55 -4.79 8.26 -22.16
N ALA A 56 -4.07 7.63 -21.24
CA ALA A 56 -2.69 8.00 -20.91
C ALA A 56 -1.73 7.82 -22.11
N LYS A 57 -1.89 6.73 -22.87
CA LYS A 57 -1.09 6.48 -24.09
C LYS A 57 -1.42 7.45 -25.22
N ASP A 58 -2.68 7.79 -25.39
CA ASP A 58 -3.12 8.74 -26.41
C ASP A 58 -2.75 10.21 -26.03
N ASN A 59 -2.48 10.48 -24.75
CA ASN A 59 -2.18 11.80 -24.21
C ASN A 59 -0.97 11.78 -23.26
N PRO A 60 0.26 11.54 -23.73
CA PRO A 60 1.44 11.40 -22.87
C PRO A 60 1.62 12.59 -21.92
N GLY A 61 1.82 12.28 -20.62
CA GLY A 61 2.06 13.26 -19.54
C GLY A 61 0.83 14.08 -19.11
N LYS A 62 -0.33 13.94 -19.74
CA LYS A 62 -1.54 14.71 -19.36
C LYS A 62 -2.33 14.08 -18.23
N LEU A 63 -2.26 12.75 -18.07
CA LEU A 63 -2.90 12.06 -16.96
C LEU A 63 -2.20 12.45 -15.65
N LYS A 64 -2.96 12.87 -14.64
CA LYS A 64 -2.44 13.31 -13.33
C LYS A 64 -2.75 12.27 -12.27
N ALA A 65 -1.75 11.94 -11.46
CA ALA A 65 -1.94 11.12 -10.27
C ALA A 65 -1.65 11.91 -8.99
N SER A 66 -2.47 11.73 -7.98
CA SER A 66 -2.10 12.14 -6.62
C SER A 66 -1.36 11.03 -5.90
N THR A 67 -0.30 11.38 -5.19
CA THR A 67 0.49 10.46 -4.36
C THR A 67 0.72 11.02 -2.96
N ASN A 68 0.99 10.14 -2.00
CA ASN A 68 1.21 10.51 -0.59
C ASN A 68 2.67 10.83 -0.28
N GLY A 69 3.39 11.33 -1.26
CA GLY A 69 4.80 11.68 -1.19
C GLY A 69 5.69 10.74 -1.97
N ASN A 70 6.86 11.25 -2.32
CA ASN A 70 7.83 10.52 -3.12
C ASN A 70 8.27 9.23 -2.39
N ARG A 71 8.32 8.10 -3.10
CA ARG A 71 8.65 6.76 -2.60
C ARG A 71 7.69 6.16 -1.57
N ALA A 72 6.59 6.84 -1.27
CA ALA A 72 5.53 6.23 -0.49
C ALA A 72 4.87 5.08 -1.26
N SER A 73 4.23 4.14 -0.57
CA SER A 73 3.64 2.95 -1.20
C SER A 73 2.64 3.27 -2.30
N ASN A 74 1.90 4.39 -2.18
CA ASN A 74 0.94 4.83 -3.19
C ASN A 74 1.66 5.38 -4.44
N HIS A 75 2.76 6.12 -4.26
CA HIS A 75 3.60 6.55 -5.37
C HIS A 75 4.23 5.35 -6.10
N ILE A 76 4.76 4.37 -5.36
CA ILE A 76 5.30 3.14 -5.95
C ILE A 76 4.23 2.42 -6.76
N GLY A 77 2.99 2.33 -6.25
CA GLY A 77 1.87 1.72 -6.98
C GLY A 77 1.55 2.44 -8.29
N ALA A 78 1.53 3.77 -8.29
CA ALA A 78 1.32 4.55 -9.52
C ALA A 78 2.47 4.34 -10.53
N GLN A 79 3.71 4.29 -10.07
CA GLN A 79 4.88 4.02 -10.92
C GLN A 79 4.86 2.59 -11.51
N VAL A 80 4.49 1.60 -10.71
CA VAL A 80 4.34 0.20 -11.19
C VAL A 80 3.29 0.14 -12.28
N LEU A 81 2.12 0.77 -12.10
CA LEU A 81 1.09 0.83 -13.14
C LEU A 81 1.62 1.48 -14.41
N ALA A 82 2.21 2.67 -14.29
CA ALA A 82 2.69 3.42 -15.46
C ALA A 82 3.78 2.64 -16.23
N THR A 83 4.72 2.03 -15.50
CA THR A 83 5.81 1.25 -16.11
C THR A 83 5.30 -0.02 -16.77
N SER A 84 4.45 -0.81 -16.09
CA SER A 84 3.95 -2.08 -16.61
C SER A 84 2.94 -1.91 -17.76
N ALA A 85 2.15 -0.84 -17.74
CA ALA A 85 1.22 -0.51 -18.83
C ALA A 85 1.86 0.32 -19.96
N GLY A 86 3.07 0.86 -19.76
CA GLY A 86 3.84 1.61 -20.77
C GLY A 86 3.22 2.98 -21.09
N PHE A 87 3.00 3.82 -20.07
CA PHE A 87 2.53 5.20 -20.24
C PHE A 87 3.25 6.17 -19.30
N GLU A 88 3.11 7.47 -19.57
CA GLU A 88 3.60 8.57 -18.74
C GLU A 88 2.43 9.29 -18.05
N TYR A 89 2.67 9.76 -16.83
CA TYR A 89 1.71 10.58 -16.09
C TYR A 89 2.42 11.71 -15.35
N THR A 90 1.68 12.71 -14.90
CA THR A 90 2.16 13.78 -14.03
C THR A 90 1.89 13.42 -12.58
N ASP A 91 2.94 13.21 -11.79
CA ASP A 91 2.84 12.98 -10.33
C ASP A 91 2.63 14.29 -9.58
N ILE A 92 1.62 14.31 -8.70
CA ILE A 92 1.32 15.44 -7.81
C ILE A 92 1.39 14.92 -6.37
N PRO A 93 2.56 15.13 -5.71
CA PRO A 93 2.76 14.65 -4.35
C PRO A 93 2.07 15.54 -3.32
N TYR A 94 1.38 14.91 -2.36
CA TYR A 94 0.74 15.55 -1.21
C TYR A 94 1.44 15.16 0.09
N GLY A 95 1.16 15.87 1.18
CA GLY A 95 1.77 15.65 2.49
C GLY A 95 1.31 14.35 3.20
N GLY A 96 0.32 13.65 2.66
CA GLY A 96 -0.20 12.41 3.21
C GLY A 96 -1.40 11.88 2.41
N THR A 97 -1.87 10.68 2.76
CA THR A 97 -2.95 9.99 2.05
C THR A 97 -4.29 10.75 2.13
N ALA A 98 -4.57 11.44 3.23
CA ALA A 98 -5.81 12.22 3.37
C ALA A 98 -5.91 13.34 2.32
N ASP A 99 -4.85 14.15 2.15
CA ASP A 99 -4.80 15.24 1.17
C ASP A 99 -4.77 14.68 -0.25
N GLN A 100 -4.02 13.59 -0.48
CA GLN A 100 -3.97 12.85 -1.74
C GLN A 100 -5.38 12.46 -2.22
N LEU A 101 -6.18 11.85 -1.35
CA LEU A 101 -7.54 11.38 -1.69
C LEU A 101 -8.56 12.52 -1.73
N LEU A 102 -8.33 13.60 -0.98
CA LEU A 102 -9.15 14.80 -1.10
C LEU A 102 -9.01 15.41 -2.50
N ALA A 103 -7.79 15.54 -3.02
CA ALA A 103 -7.54 16.03 -4.38
C ALA A 103 -8.21 15.16 -5.46
N LEU A 104 -8.21 13.83 -5.30
CA LEU A 104 -8.93 12.91 -6.18
C LEU A 104 -10.44 13.18 -6.16
N ARG A 105 -11.03 13.30 -4.98
CA ARG A 105 -12.46 13.56 -4.78
C ARG A 105 -12.90 14.94 -5.34
N GLN A 106 -12.01 15.92 -5.26
CA GLN A 106 -12.22 17.27 -5.83
C GLN A 106 -12.05 17.29 -7.36
N GLY A 107 -11.45 16.24 -7.95
CA GLY A 107 -11.20 16.17 -9.41
C GLY A 107 -9.99 17.01 -9.84
N GLU A 108 -9.07 17.32 -8.94
CA GLU A 108 -7.80 18.00 -9.25
C GLU A 108 -6.83 17.08 -9.98
N VAL A 109 -6.99 15.76 -9.77
CA VAL A 109 -6.22 14.69 -10.40
C VAL A 109 -7.16 13.64 -10.98
N ASP A 110 -6.63 12.83 -11.89
CA ASP A 110 -7.41 11.84 -12.65
C ASP A 110 -7.49 10.49 -11.95
N PHE A 111 -6.40 10.08 -11.29
CA PHE A 111 -6.34 8.80 -10.57
C PHE A 111 -5.44 8.87 -9.33
N SER A 112 -5.54 7.85 -8.52
CA SER A 112 -4.71 7.66 -7.32
C SER A 112 -4.51 6.17 -7.07
N VAL A 113 -3.48 5.84 -6.30
CA VAL A 113 -3.32 4.51 -5.71
C VAL A 113 -3.44 4.66 -4.20
N ALA A 114 -4.23 3.81 -3.56
CA ALA A 114 -4.49 3.85 -2.12
C ALA A 114 -4.77 2.44 -1.58
N LYS A 115 -5.05 2.32 -0.28
CA LYS A 115 -5.52 1.07 0.38
C LYS A 115 -7.02 1.16 0.61
N VAL A 116 -7.68 0.02 0.74
CA VAL A 116 -9.13 -0.02 0.97
C VAL A 116 -9.52 0.77 2.23
N ALA A 117 -8.74 0.64 3.30
CA ALA A 117 -8.94 1.39 4.54
C ALA A 117 -8.89 2.91 4.36
N ASP A 118 -8.09 3.42 3.41
CA ASP A 118 -7.89 4.85 3.20
C ASP A 118 -9.17 5.57 2.71
N PHE A 119 -10.09 4.85 2.06
CA PHE A 119 -11.34 5.41 1.51
C PHE A 119 -12.62 4.74 2.03
N ALA A 120 -12.53 3.91 3.05
CA ALA A 120 -13.67 3.17 3.62
C ALA A 120 -14.84 4.09 4.04
N SER A 121 -14.56 5.32 4.46
CA SER A 121 -15.58 6.30 4.88
C SER A 121 -16.24 7.05 3.72
N PHE A 122 -15.76 6.93 2.47
CA PHE A 122 -16.28 7.64 1.29
C PHE A 122 -16.26 6.80 0.01
N THR A 123 -16.57 5.52 0.13
CA THR A 123 -16.58 4.56 -0.99
C THR A 123 -17.49 4.98 -2.16
N SER A 124 -18.56 5.75 -1.87
CA SER A 124 -19.47 6.27 -2.92
C SER A 124 -18.89 7.42 -3.76
N GLU A 125 -17.78 8.02 -3.30
CA GLU A 125 -17.15 9.15 -3.99
C GLU A 125 -16.01 8.73 -4.92
N VAL A 126 -15.61 7.46 -4.87
CA VAL A 126 -14.52 6.89 -5.67
C VAL A 126 -14.96 5.60 -6.36
N LYS A 127 -14.24 5.22 -7.41
CA LYS A 127 -14.39 3.98 -8.15
C LYS A 127 -13.07 3.25 -8.16
N VAL A 128 -13.07 1.96 -7.78
CA VAL A 128 -11.91 1.07 -7.85
C VAL A 128 -11.84 0.47 -9.25
N LEU A 129 -10.73 0.64 -9.95
CA LEU A 129 -10.54 0.12 -11.31
C LEU A 129 -9.76 -1.20 -11.35
N ALA A 130 -8.83 -1.41 -10.43
CA ALA A 130 -8.06 -2.65 -10.33
C ALA A 130 -7.45 -2.82 -8.94
N VAL A 131 -7.12 -4.06 -8.58
CA VAL A 131 -6.45 -4.42 -7.33
C VAL A 131 -5.06 -5.01 -7.59
N TYR A 132 -4.07 -4.67 -6.76
CA TYR A 132 -2.72 -5.20 -6.80
C TYR A 132 -2.62 -6.48 -5.97
N ASN A 133 -3.29 -7.52 -6.41
CA ASN A 133 -3.28 -8.81 -5.75
C ASN A 133 -3.35 -9.94 -6.79
N GLN A 134 -3.00 -11.15 -6.39
CA GLN A 134 -3.13 -12.34 -7.25
C GLN A 134 -4.59 -12.78 -7.39
N GLU A 135 -5.42 -12.48 -6.39
CA GLU A 135 -6.84 -12.77 -6.37
C GLU A 135 -7.64 -11.48 -6.15
N ARG A 136 -8.89 -11.46 -6.62
CA ARG A 136 -9.80 -10.34 -6.37
C ARG A 136 -10.09 -10.21 -4.88
N LEU A 137 -10.26 -8.98 -4.41
CA LEU A 137 -10.62 -8.75 -3.01
C LEU A 137 -12.08 -9.15 -2.75
N ALA A 138 -12.33 -9.80 -1.61
CA ALA A 138 -13.67 -10.25 -1.23
C ALA A 138 -14.69 -9.09 -1.16
N GLY A 139 -14.26 -7.90 -0.74
CA GLY A 139 -15.09 -6.69 -0.72
C GLY A 139 -15.31 -6.05 -2.10
N TYR A 140 -14.59 -6.50 -3.14
CA TYR A 140 -14.62 -5.95 -4.51
C TYR A 140 -14.57 -7.10 -5.54
N PRO A 141 -15.54 -8.05 -5.53
CA PRO A 141 -15.48 -9.26 -6.37
C PRO A 141 -15.57 -8.96 -7.87
N ASP A 142 -16.13 -7.83 -8.24
CA ASP A 142 -16.29 -7.42 -9.65
C ASP A 142 -15.08 -6.62 -10.18
N VAL A 143 -14.14 -6.23 -9.30
CA VAL A 143 -12.95 -5.47 -9.68
C VAL A 143 -11.82 -6.44 -10.05
N PRO A 144 -11.27 -6.33 -11.28
CA PRO A 144 -10.21 -7.24 -11.73
C PRO A 144 -8.89 -6.98 -11.00
N THR A 145 -8.03 -8.00 -10.96
CA THR A 145 -6.66 -7.82 -10.53
C THR A 145 -5.80 -7.22 -11.64
N MET A 146 -4.69 -6.59 -11.26
CA MET A 146 -3.69 -6.12 -12.22
C MET A 146 -3.13 -7.25 -13.09
N GLY A 147 -3.06 -8.48 -12.54
CA GLY A 147 -2.63 -9.69 -13.26
C GLY A 147 -3.65 -10.17 -14.28
N GLU A 148 -4.96 -10.16 -13.96
CA GLU A 148 -6.04 -10.47 -14.92
C GLU A 148 -6.04 -9.53 -16.12
N LEU A 149 -5.62 -8.26 -15.91
CA LEU A 149 -5.50 -7.24 -16.95
C LEU A 149 -4.15 -7.29 -17.70
N GLY A 150 -3.24 -8.19 -17.32
CA GLY A 150 -1.96 -8.38 -17.99
C GLY A 150 -0.90 -7.31 -17.69
N TYR A 151 -1.08 -6.50 -16.66
CA TYR A 151 -0.12 -5.44 -16.31
C TYR A 151 0.88 -5.85 -15.23
N TYR A 152 0.40 -6.42 -14.10
CA TYR A 152 1.25 -6.75 -12.96
C TYR A 152 0.64 -7.88 -12.14
N ASP A 153 1.34 -9.02 -12.06
CA ASP A 153 0.81 -10.26 -11.45
C ASP A 153 1.26 -10.51 -10.01
N GLN A 154 2.01 -9.56 -9.42
CA GLN A 154 2.47 -9.67 -8.04
C GLN A 154 1.58 -8.86 -7.10
N TRP A 155 1.56 -9.26 -5.83
CA TRP A 155 0.97 -8.43 -4.78
C TRP A 155 1.77 -7.13 -4.59
N LEU A 156 1.08 -6.02 -4.48
CA LEU A 156 1.65 -4.73 -4.10
C LEU A 156 0.74 -4.05 -3.08
N GLY A 157 1.34 -3.59 -2.02
CA GLY A 157 0.60 -2.94 -0.94
C GLY A 157 1.52 -2.37 0.11
N SER A 158 1.05 -2.38 1.34
CA SER A 158 1.76 -1.85 2.49
C SER A 158 1.75 -2.86 3.63
N SER A 159 2.92 -3.22 4.15
CA SER A 159 3.04 -4.03 5.36
C SER A 159 3.58 -3.16 6.49
N ARG A 160 2.94 -3.21 7.65
CA ARG A 160 3.30 -2.40 8.82
C ARG A 160 3.93 -3.29 9.86
N CYS A 161 5.26 -3.15 10.01
CA CYS A 161 6.05 -3.99 10.89
C CYS A 161 6.49 -3.21 12.14
N ILE A 162 6.47 -3.89 13.28
CA ILE A 162 7.03 -3.41 14.53
C ILE A 162 8.45 -3.97 14.65
N VAL A 163 9.39 -3.09 14.97
CA VAL A 163 10.81 -3.42 15.08
C VAL A 163 11.44 -2.82 16.34
N ALA A 164 12.55 -3.36 16.75
CA ALA A 164 13.45 -2.81 17.77
C ALA A 164 14.82 -2.49 17.13
N PRO A 165 15.71 -1.71 17.77
CA PRO A 165 17.10 -1.59 17.35
C PRO A 165 17.80 -2.95 17.32
N ALA A 166 18.73 -3.13 16.39
CA ALA A 166 19.62 -4.30 16.40
C ALA A 166 20.34 -4.43 17.75
N GLY A 167 20.55 -5.66 18.22
CA GLY A 167 21.17 -5.93 19.53
C GLY A 167 20.20 -5.80 20.71
N THR A 168 18.90 -5.54 20.49
CA THR A 168 17.92 -5.67 21.57
C THR A 168 17.90 -7.10 22.08
N PRO A 169 17.96 -7.32 23.41
CA PRO A 169 17.99 -8.67 23.99
C PRO A 169 16.82 -9.54 23.56
N GLU A 170 17.08 -10.82 23.28
CA GLU A 170 16.10 -11.77 22.75
C GLU A 170 14.84 -11.90 23.63
N ASN A 171 15.03 -11.87 24.96
CA ASN A 171 13.91 -11.91 25.90
C ASN A 171 12.99 -10.67 25.80
N VAL A 172 13.53 -9.52 25.40
CA VAL A 172 12.76 -8.30 25.17
C VAL A 172 11.99 -8.43 23.85
N ILE A 173 12.63 -8.92 22.78
CA ILE A 173 11.96 -9.19 21.49
C ILE A 173 10.80 -10.15 21.71
N LYS A 174 11.06 -11.29 22.39
CA LYS A 174 10.03 -12.29 22.67
C LYS A 174 8.88 -11.74 23.52
N PHE A 175 9.17 -10.93 24.53
CA PHE A 175 8.11 -10.30 25.35
C PHE A 175 7.13 -9.48 24.49
N TYR A 176 7.64 -8.67 23.57
CA TYR A 176 6.80 -7.88 22.68
C TYR A 176 6.11 -8.73 21.61
N GLU A 177 6.79 -9.71 21.04
CA GLU A 177 6.20 -10.66 20.10
C GLU A 177 4.99 -11.37 20.72
N ASP A 178 5.14 -11.92 21.94
CA ASP A 178 4.07 -12.59 22.67
C ASP A 178 2.91 -11.61 23.00
N ALA A 179 3.22 -10.35 23.30
CA ALA A 179 2.21 -9.33 23.58
C ALA A 179 1.41 -8.96 22.32
N PHE A 180 2.08 -8.78 21.18
CA PHE A 180 1.41 -8.51 19.89
C PHE A 180 0.62 -9.72 19.41
N GLN A 181 1.12 -10.94 19.58
CA GLN A 181 0.37 -12.15 19.27
C GLN A 181 -0.96 -12.20 20.04
N LYS A 182 -0.92 -11.96 21.35
CA LYS A 182 -2.16 -11.91 22.16
C LYS A 182 -3.11 -10.80 21.73
N LEU A 183 -2.58 -9.63 21.34
CA LEU A 183 -3.39 -8.54 20.83
C LEU A 183 -4.11 -8.95 19.55
N MET A 184 -3.44 -9.68 18.66
CA MET A 184 -4.01 -10.16 17.39
C MET A 184 -5.01 -11.30 17.56
N GLU A 185 -5.11 -11.88 18.75
CA GLU A 185 -6.12 -12.88 19.14
C GLU A 185 -7.27 -12.24 19.94
N ASP A 186 -7.15 -10.97 20.33
CA ASP A 186 -8.14 -10.24 21.11
C ASP A 186 -9.34 -9.82 20.26
N ALA A 187 -10.54 -10.26 20.65
CA ALA A 187 -11.76 -10.04 19.87
C ALA A 187 -12.16 -8.55 19.77
N ASP A 188 -11.90 -7.75 20.82
CA ASP A 188 -12.23 -6.33 20.83
C ASP A 188 -11.27 -5.56 19.92
N TYR A 189 -9.98 -5.94 19.91
CA TYR A 189 -9.01 -5.39 18.98
C TYR A 189 -9.37 -5.72 17.53
N LEU A 190 -9.64 -6.99 17.22
CA LEU A 190 -9.99 -7.42 15.85
C LEU A 190 -11.24 -6.71 15.34
N LYS A 191 -12.26 -6.56 16.18
CA LYS A 191 -13.47 -5.81 15.85
C LYS A 191 -13.19 -4.34 15.58
N ALA A 192 -12.33 -3.71 16.39
CA ALA A 192 -11.93 -2.32 16.18
C ALA A 192 -11.10 -2.15 14.91
N ALA A 193 -10.21 -3.09 14.61
CA ALA A 193 -9.41 -3.10 13.40
C ALA A 193 -10.28 -3.25 12.14
N GLU A 194 -11.25 -4.18 12.16
CA GLU A 194 -12.22 -4.37 11.09
C GLU A 194 -13.06 -3.10 10.86
N ALA A 195 -13.57 -2.48 11.94
CA ALA A 195 -14.34 -1.24 11.87
C ALA A 195 -13.51 -0.07 11.31
N ALA A 196 -12.19 -0.10 11.49
CA ALA A 196 -11.25 0.86 10.90
C ALA A 196 -10.81 0.49 9.46
N GLY A 197 -11.31 -0.61 8.90
CA GLY A 197 -10.93 -1.10 7.58
C GLY A 197 -9.49 -1.66 7.50
N MET A 198 -8.90 -2.03 8.64
CA MET A 198 -7.54 -2.56 8.69
C MET A 198 -7.51 -4.05 8.35
N GLU A 199 -6.66 -4.44 7.41
CA GLU A 199 -6.39 -5.84 7.06
C GLU A 199 -5.32 -6.39 8.03
N THR A 200 -5.75 -6.99 9.14
CA THR A 200 -4.83 -7.59 10.12
C THR A 200 -4.13 -8.82 9.52
N ASP A 201 -2.80 -8.86 9.63
CA ASP A 201 -1.96 -9.93 9.08
C ASP A 201 -0.77 -10.15 10.02
N TYR A 202 -0.99 -10.96 11.06
CA TYR A 202 0.09 -11.24 12.02
C TYR A 202 1.14 -12.16 11.42
N LYS A 203 2.40 -11.72 11.52
CA LYS A 203 3.59 -12.56 11.29
C LYS A 203 4.52 -12.40 12.48
N ASN A 204 5.04 -13.50 12.97
CA ASN A 204 6.02 -13.50 14.05
C ASN A 204 7.34 -12.83 13.61
N SER A 205 8.32 -12.73 14.52
CA SER A 205 9.61 -12.07 14.27
C SER A 205 10.39 -12.69 13.11
N ALA A 206 10.39 -14.03 12.99
CA ALA A 206 11.10 -14.76 11.94
C ALA A 206 10.45 -14.51 10.55
N ASP A 207 9.13 -14.63 10.47
CA ASP A 207 8.37 -14.41 9.23
C ASP A 207 8.43 -12.94 8.80
N THR A 208 8.43 -12.01 9.77
CA THR A 208 8.60 -10.57 9.50
C THR A 208 10.01 -10.27 8.98
N ALA A 209 11.04 -10.92 9.51
CA ALA A 209 12.40 -10.80 8.98
C ALA A 209 12.48 -11.27 7.52
N ALA A 210 11.83 -12.41 7.21
CA ALA A 210 11.74 -12.91 5.84
C ALA A 210 10.99 -11.92 4.91
N LEU A 211 9.85 -11.38 5.38
CA LEU A 211 9.06 -10.38 4.64
C LEU A 211 9.89 -9.12 4.31
N ILE A 212 10.63 -8.59 5.27
CA ILE A 212 11.50 -7.41 5.07
C ILE A 212 12.56 -7.70 3.99
N LYS A 213 13.14 -8.90 3.97
CA LYS A 213 14.17 -9.30 2.99
C LYS A 213 13.58 -9.56 1.60
N GLN A 214 12.37 -10.11 1.50
CA GLN A 214 11.72 -10.37 0.19
C GLN A 214 11.33 -9.09 -0.56
N LYS A 215 11.14 -7.98 0.15
CA LYS A 215 10.73 -6.70 -0.43
C LYS A 215 11.92 -5.76 -0.75
N GLN A 216 13.15 -6.31 -0.76
CA GLN A 216 14.36 -5.57 -1.16
C GLN A 216 14.45 -5.33 -2.67
#